data_ed184ed5a02f66183556b545d72815ae
#
_entry.id   ed184ed5a02f66183556b545d72815ae
#
_cell.length_a   1.000
_cell.length_b   1.000
_cell.length_c   1.000
_cell.angle_alpha   90.00
_cell.angle_beta   90.00
_cell.angle_gamma   90.00
#
_symmetry.space_group_name_H-M   'P 1'
#
loop_
_entity.id
_entity.type
_entity.pdbx_description
1 polymer ?
#
loop_
_entity_poly.entity_id
_entity_poly.type
_entity_poly.pdbx_seq_one_letter_code
_entity_poly.pdbx_strand_id
1 'polypeptide(L)'
;MENWNTSLETLKAPEPFFYSTITPLDFKVAMVAVNDIGKTLAEETIRDWKILTKPYVCELHGPQPYTPLDVQETFSQVLKKDVQVKAIERDELKGFFSQISAPQIVDEWVEMSKSFLPGGIAEKDLSKPSDVDVIRGRTTLKEVFRSATAEMR
;
A
#
# COMPACT_ATOMS: atom_id res chain seq x y z
N MET A 1 0.92 0.16 -3.67
CA MET A 1 2.06 -0.75 -3.36
C MET A 1 3.36 0.02 -3.19
N GLU A 2 3.59 1.03 -3.98
CA GLU A 2 4.86 1.81 -4.02
C GLU A 2 5.15 2.59 -2.72
N ASN A 3 4.18 2.78 -1.87
CA ASN A 3 4.39 3.41 -0.54
C ASN A 3 5.47 2.69 0.29
N TRP A 4 5.68 1.39 0.06
CA TRP A 4 6.74 0.62 0.71
C TRP A 4 8.14 0.98 0.20
N ASN A 5 8.25 1.66 -0.95
CA ASN A 5 9.54 2.10 -1.50
C ASN A 5 10.21 3.16 -0.61
N THR A 6 9.49 3.80 0.30
CA THR A 6 10.09 4.69 1.32
C THR A 6 11.08 3.96 2.22
N SER A 7 10.99 2.62 2.27
CA SER A 7 11.90 1.78 3.07
C SER A 7 13.17 1.36 2.33
N LEU A 8 13.37 1.74 1.06
CA LEU A 8 14.50 1.26 0.25
C LEU A 8 15.86 1.55 0.89
N GLU A 9 16.02 2.65 1.63
CA GLU A 9 17.28 2.97 2.31
C GLU A 9 17.56 2.01 3.47
N THR A 10 16.56 1.66 4.29
CA THR A 10 16.72 0.72 5.39
C THR A 10 16.92 -0.72 4.90
N LEU A 11 16.43 -1.01 3.70
CA LEU A 11 16.62 -2.32 3.06
C LEU A 11 18.05 -2.53 2.50
N LYS A 12 18.85 -1.47 2.35
CA LYS A 12 20.28 -1.56 1.99
C LYS A 12 21.17 -1.94 3.17
N ALA A 13 20.68 -1.80 4.40
CA ALA A 13 21.45 -2.10 5.61
C ALA A 13 21.96 -3.54 5.63
N PRO A 14 23.04 -3.84 6.41
CA PRO A 14 23.50 -5.21 6.62
C PRO A 14 22.41 -6.12 7.18
N GLU A 15 21.60 -5.61 8.11
CA GLU A 15 20.38 -6.20 8.64
C GLU A 15 19.18 -5.41 8.11
N PRO A 16 18.61 -5.80 6.95
CA PRO A 16 17.58 -5.03 6.30
C PRO A 16 16.26 -5.08 7.06
N PHE A 17 15.59 -3.94 7.14
CA PHE A 17 14.30 -3.84 7.79
C PHE A 17 13.43 -2.76 7.16
N PHE A 18 12.13 -2.79 7.49
CA PHE A 18 11.21 -1.71 7.19
C PHE A 18 10.23 -1.47 8.34
N TYR A 19 9.67 -0.27 8.41
CA TYR A 19 8.62 0.06 9.35
C TYR A 19 7.24 -0.20 8.74
N SER A 20 6.33 -0.74 9.55
CA SER A 20 4.93 -0.87 9.20
C SER A 20 4.07 -0.12 10.22
N THR A 21 3.30 0.85 9.73
CA THR A 21 2.24 1.51 10.50
C THR A 21 0.91 0.77 10.40
N ILE A 22 0.87 -0.34 9.68
CA ILE A 22 -0.30 -1.23 9.58
C ILE A 22 -0.10 -2.35 10.59
N THR A 23 -0.95 -2.38 11.61
CA THR A 23 -0.97 -3.37 12.69
C THR A 23 -2.40 -3.84 12.96
N PRO A 24 -2.61 -5.12 13.33
CA PRO A 24 -1.61 -6.19 13.45
C PRO A 24 -0.96 -6.56 12.10
N LEU A 25 0.21 -7.20 12.14
CA LEU A 25 1.00 -7.47 10.92
C LEU A 25 0.36 -8.46 9.94
N ASP A 26 -0.65 -9.21 10.36
CA ASP A 26 -1.47 -10.11 9.55
C ASP A 26 -2.75 -9.44 9.01
N PHE A 27 -2.95 -8.15 9.28
CA PHE A 27 -4.09 -7.40 8.78
C PHE A 27 -4.00 -7.18 7.28
N LYS A 28 -5.05 -7.58 6.56
CA LYS A 28 -5.11 -7.49 5.09
C LYS A 28 -5.58 -6.12 4.64
N VAL A 29 -4.79 -5.49 3.79
CA VAL A 29 -5.10 -4.18 3.20
C VAL A 29 -5.13 -4.30 1.68
N ALA A 30 -6.14 -3.68 1.06
CA ALA A 30 -6.18 -3.54 -0.38
C ALA A 30 -5.01 -2.65 -0.86
N MET A 31 -4.22 -3.16 -1.78
CA MET A 31 -3.07 -2.43 -2.34
C MET A 31 -3.09 -2.52 -3.86
N VAL A 32 -2.85 -1.42 -4.53
CA VAL A 32 -2.78 -1.33 -5.99
C VAL A 32 -1.45 -0.70 -6.41
N ALA A 33 -0.91 -1.14 -7.54
CA ALA A 33 0.30 -0.54 -8.10
C ALA A 33 -0.02 0.77 -8.82
N VAL A 34 0.86 1.76 -8.71
CA VAL A 34 0.71 3.07 -9.37
C VAL A 34 0.58 2.92 -10.89
N ASN A 35 1.34 1.99 -11.49
CA ASN A 35 1.23 1.71 -12.91
C ASN A 35 -0.16 1.22 -13.33
N ASP A 36 -0.80 0.38 -12.50
CA ASP A 36 -2.17 -0.08 -12.76
C ASP A 36 -3.17 1.07 -12.61
N ILE A 37 -2.95 2.00 -11.67
CA ILE A 37 -3.77 3.22 -11.55
C ILE A 37 -3.68 4.05 -12.84
N GLY A 38 -2.46 4.36 -13.29
CA GLY A 38 -2.25 5.15 -14.51
C GLY A 38 -2.85 4.50 -15.75
N LYS A 39 -2.69 3.19 -15.91
CA LYS A 39 -3.25 2.43 -17.02
C LYS A 39 -4.78 2.45 -17.01
N THR A 40 -5.40 2.17 -15.86
CA THR A 40 -6.85 2.21 -15.70
C THR A 40 -7.41 3.59 -16.00
N LEU A 41 -6.78 4.66 -15.48
CA LEU A 41 -7.20 6.03 -15.78
C LEU A 41 -7.14 6.34 -17.28
N ALA A 42 -6.08 5.92 -17.97
CA ALA A 42 -5.96 6.10 -19.41
C ALA A 42 -7.07 5.35 -20.16
N GLU A 43 -7.32 4.08 -19.82
CA GLU A 43 -8.37 3.26 -20.43
C GLU A 43 -9.76 3.85 -20.20
N GLU A 44 -10.09 4.28 -18.98
CA GLU A 44 -11.39 4.88 -18.66
C GLU A 44 -11.57 6.27 -19.29
N THR A 45 -10.49 7.03 -19.50
CA THR A 45 -10.56 8.36 -20.15
C THR A 45 -10.97 8.27 -21.62
N ILE A 46 -10.55 7.22 -22.33
CA ILE A 46 -10.88 7.01 -23.76
C ILE A 46 -12.17 6.21 -23.95
N ARG A 47 -12.78 5.72 -22.89
CA ARG A 47 -14.04 4.95 -22.93
C ARG A 47 -15.20 5.83 -23.38
N ASP A 48 -16.18 5.26 -24.08
CA ASP A 48 -17.41 5.98 -24.43
C ASP A 48 -18.28 6.21 -23.19
N TRP A 49 -18.04 7.35 -22.53
CA TRP A 49 -18.72 7.75 -21.31
C TRP A 49 -20.23 8.04 -21.50
N LYS A 50 -20.72 8.14 -22.74
CA LYS A 50 -22.13 8.42 -23.04
C LYS A 50 -23.06 7.27 -22.66
N ILE A 51 -22.51 6.06 -22.61
CA ILE A 51 -23.25 4.84 -22.25
C ILE A 51 -23.20 4.55 -20.76
N LEU A 52 -22.43 5.31 -19.98
CA LEU A 52 -22.25 5.09 -18.55
C LEU A 52 -23.29 5.86 -17.73
N THR A 53 -23.66 5.31 -16.59
CA THR A 53 -24.45 6.03 -15.56
C THR A 53 -23.62 7.20 -15.01
N LYS A 54 -24.29 8.29 -14.62
CA LYS A 54 -23.61 9.50 -14.12
C LYS A 54 -24.03 9.80 -12.68
N PRO A 55 -23.10 10.02 -11.75
CA PRO A 55 -21.64 9.84 -11.95
C PRO A 55 -21.26 8.36 -12.13
N TYR A 56 -20.32 8.08 -13.02
CA TYR A 56 -19.72 6.76 -13.09
C TYR A 56 -18.67 6.62 -11.99
N VAL A 57 -18.83 5.61 -11.18
CA VAL A 57 -17.92 5.27 -10.07
C VAL A 57 -17.46 3.83 -10.24
N CYS A 58 -16.18 3.62 -10.16
CA CYS A 58 -15.60 2.29 -10.13
C CYS A 58 -14.53 2.19 -9.04
N GLU A 59 -14.28 0.99 -8.56
CA GLU A 59 -13.19 0.70 -7.63
C GLU A 59 -12.05 0.03 -8.38
N LEU A 60 -10.83 0.51 -8.17
CA LEU A 60 -9.64 -0.16 -8.65
C LEU A 60 -8.97 -0.92 -7.50
N HIS A 61 -8.96 -2.22 -7.62
CA HIS A 61 -8.28 -3.11 -6.67
C HIS A 61 -6.99 -3.66 -7.29
N GLY A 62 -6.00 -3.96 -6.46
CA GLY A 62 -4.86 -4.78 -6.89
C GLY A 62 -5.26 -6.25 -7.10
N PRO A 63 -4.31 -7.10 -7.47
CA PRO A 63 -4.58 -8.51 -7.75
C PRO A 63 -5.13 -9.27 -6.53
N GLN A 64 -4.70 -8.87 -5.35
CA GLN A 64 -5.15 -9.42 -4.07
C GLN A 64 -4.86 -8.42 -2.93
N PRO A 65 -5.52 -8.56 -1.76
CA PRO A 65 -5.09 -7.87 -0.56
C PRO A 65 -3.79 -8.46 -0.03
N TYR A 66 -2.97 -7.61 0.61
CA TYR A 66 -1.69 -8.00 1.21
C TYR A 66 -1.63 -7.60 2.68
N THR A 67 -0.83 -8.33 3.42
CA THR A 67 -0.47 -8.03 4.81
C THR A 67 0.95 -7.44 4.88
N PRO A 68 1.34 -6.76 5.97
CA PRO A 68 2.76 -6.44 6.22
C PRO A 68 3.69 -7.66 6.22
N LEU A 69 3.21 -8.83 6.61
CA LEU A 69 3.99 -10.08 6.53
C LEU A 69 4.22 -10.52 5.07
N ASP A 70 3.24 -10.35 4.18
CA ASP A 70 3.43 -10.60 2.74
C ASP A 70 4.46 -9.64 2.14
N VAL A 71 4.48 -8.38 2.62
CA VAL A 71 5.49 -7.38 2.23
C VAL A 71 6.88 -7.84 2.69
N GLN A 72 7.02 -8.26 3.95
CA GLN A 72 8.27 -8.78 4.51
C GLN A 72 8.80 -9.97 3.71
N GLU A 73 7.94 -10.96 3.47
CA GLU A 73 8.31 -12.14 2.70
C GLU A 73 8.73 -11.76 1.27
N THR A 74 7.99 -10.85 0.64
CA THR A 74 8.30 -10.42 -0.72
C THR A 74 9.63 -9.69 -0.80
N PHE A 75 9.95 -8.79 0.14
CA PHE A 75 11.26 -8.14 0.23
C PHE A 75 12.36 -9.17 0.45
N SER A 76 12.17 -10.12 1.36
CA SER A 76 13.15 -11.17 1.64
C SER A 76 13.45 -12.02 0.40
N GLN A 77 12.42 -12.37 -0.37
CA GLN A 77 12.58 -13.12 -1.63
C GLN A 77 13.29 -12.30 -2.72
N VAL A 78 12.97 -11.01 -2.86
CA VAL A 78 13.56 -10.15 -3.90
C VAL A 78 15.00 -9.82 -3.61
N LEU A 79 15.34 -9.52 -2.34
CA LEU A 79 16.68 -9.15 -1.90
C LEU A 79 17.55 -10.39 -1.61
N LYS A 80 16.96 -11.58 -1.46
CA LYS A 80 17.61 -12.80 -1.00
C LYS A 80 18.33 -12.61 0.35
N LYS A 81 17.68 -11.89 1.26
CA LYS A 81 18.13 -11.59 2.62
C LYS A 81 16.96 -11.76 3.56
N ASP A 82 17.25 -12.01 4.83
CA ASP A 82 16.22 -11.97 5.88
C ASP A 82 15.88 -10.51 6.18
N VAL A 83 14.68 -10.08 5.84
CA VAL A 83 14.19 -8.71 6.06
C VAL A 83 13.25 -8.70 7.25
N GLN A 84 13.50 -7.80 8.19
CA GLN A 84 12.66 -7.66 9.39
C GLN A 84 11.59 -6.59 9.21
N VAL A 85 10.39 -6.85 9.71
CA VAL A 85 9.35 -5.83 9.85
C VAL A 85 9.34 -5.27 11.28
N LYS A 86 9.39 -3.95 11.41
CA LYS A 86 9.25 -3.23 12.69
C LYS A 86 7.87 -2.61 12.73
N ALA A 87 6.98 -3.21 13.54
CA ALA A 87 5.64 -2.68 13.76
C ALA A 87 5.71 -1.36 14.52
N ILE A 88 4.90 -0.40 14.11
CA ILE A 88 4.63 0.84 14.83
C ILE A 88 3.17 0.76 15.28
N GLU A 89 2.98 0.55 16.57
CA GLU A 89 1.64 0.41 17.14
C GLU A 89 0.87 1.73 17.13
N ARG A 90 -0.45 1.63 17.28
CA ARG A 90 -1.36 2.79 17.14
C ARG A 90 -0.99 3.95 18.07
N ASP A 91 -0.55 3.68 19.27
CA ASP A 91 -0.14 4.68 20.28
C ASP A 91 1.28 5.23 20.02
N GLU A 92 2.09 4.55 19.23
CA GLU A 92 3.43 4.97 18.85
C GLU A 92 3.46 5.85 17.59
N LEU A 93 2.36 5.90 16.80
CA LEU A 93 2.30 6.64 15.54
C LEU A 93 2.73 8.09 15.66
N LYS A 94 2.29 8.80 16.71
CA LYS A 94 2.65 10.21 16.90
C LYS A 94 4.15 10.39 17.13
N GLY A 95 4.74 9.55 17.96
CA GLY A 95 6.18 9.54 18.21
C GLY A 95 6.98 9.24 16.95
N PHE A 96 6.54 8.26 16.18
CA PHE A 96 7.16 7.88 14.91
C PHE A 96 7.11 9.02 13.89
N PHE A 97 5.93 9.58 13.61
CA PHE A 97 5.80 10.65 12.62
C PHE A 97 6.49 11.95 13.05
N SER A 98 6.59 12.23 14.35
CA SER A 98 7.32 13.40 14.84
C SER A 98 8.82 13.36 14.52
N GLN A 99 9.39 12.18 14.23
CA GLN A 99 10.80 12.03 13.87
C GLN A 99 11.07 12.20 12.37
N ILE A 100 10.04 12.00 11.53
CA ILE A 100 10.21 11.91 10.06
C ILE A 100 9.39 12.96 9.30
N SER A 101 8.54 13.70 9.97
CA SER A 101 7.64 14.69 9.35
C SER A 101 7.76 16.06 10.00
N ALA A 102 7.37 17.10 9.26
CA ALA A 102 7.29 18.44 9.81
C ALA A 102 6.21 18.49 10.91
N PRO A 103 6.44 19.22 12.03
CA PRO A 103 5.52 19.22 13.17
C PRO A 103 4.07 19.59 12.82
N GLN A 104 3.88 20.42 11.79
CA GLN A 104 2.56 20.93 11.37
C GLN A 104 1.66 19.84 10.74
N ILE A 105 2.22 18.73 10.27
CA ILE A 105 1.48 17.67 9.56
C ILE A 105 1.52 16.33 10.29
N VAL A 106 2.06 16.27 11.49
CA VAL A 106 2.16 15.03 12.27
C VAL A 106 0.79 14.46 12.60
N ASP A 107 -0.13 15.30 13.06
CA ASP A 107 -1.46 14.84 13.48
C ASP A 107 -2.27 14.34 12.27
N GLU A 108 -2.13 14.94 11.09
CA GLU A 108 -2.74 14.47 9.84
C GLU A 108 -2.20 13.10 9.41
N TRP A 109 -0.89 12.88 9.52
CA TRP A 109 -0.29 11.57 9.24
C TRP A 109 -0.77 10.49 10.22
N VAL A 110 -0.92 10.85 11.49
CA VAL A 110 -1.46 9.95 12.51
C VAL A 110 -2.90 9.56 12.18
N GLU A 111 -3.77 10.54 11.90
CA GLU A 111 -5.18 10.28 11.59
C GLU A 111 -5.33 9.50 10.26
N MET A 112 -4.55 9.84 9.23
CA MET A 112 -4.50 9.07 8.00
C MET A 112 -4.10 7.62 8.27
N SER A 113 -3.04 7.37 9.03
CA SER A 113 -2.61 6.01 9.35
C SER A 113 -3.66 5.24 10.14
N LYS A 114 -4.30 5.85 11.12
CA LYS A 114 -5.40 5.24 11.90
C LYS A 114 -6.58 4.86 11.01
N SER A 115 -6.84 5.60 9.93
CA SER A 115 -7.95 5.29 9.02
C SER A 115 -7.80 3.94 8.32
N PHE A 116 -6.57 3.45 8.16
CA PHE A 116 -6.26 2.15 7.53
C PHE A 116 -6.12 1.00 8.53
N LEU A 117 -6.19 1.27 9.83
CA LEU A 117 -6.13 0.22 10.85
C LEU A 117 -7.50 -0.43 11.07
N PRO A 118 -7.56 -1.62 11.73
CA PRO A 118 -8.82 -2.23 12.11
C PRO A 118 -9.73 -1.26 12.86
N GLY A 119 -11.00 -1.17 12.43
CA GLY A 119 -11.98 -0.21 12.91
C GLY A 119 -11.83 1.20 12.33
N GLY A 120 -10.90 1.44 11.42
CA GLY A 120 -10.73 2.73 10.74
C GLY A 120 -11.73 2.93 9.59
N ILE A 121 -11.94 4.19 9.19
CA ILE A 121 -12.93 4.55 8.15
C ILE A 121 -12.58 4.03 6.75
N ALA A 122 -11.32 3.72 6.49
CA ALA A 122 -10.85 3.13 5.23
C ALA A 122 -10.84 1.60 5.26
N GLU A 123 -11.22 0.98 6.39
CA GLU A 123 -11.39 -0.46 6.45
C GLU A 123 -12.51 -0.89 5.52
N LYS A 124 -12.21 -1.81 4.64
CA LYS A 124 -13.17 -2.39 3.73
C LYS A 124 -13.29 -3.89 3.97
N ASP A 125 -14.51 -4.34 4.11
CA ASP A 125 -14.80 -5.78 4.12
C ASP A 125 -14.62 -6.33 2.70
N LEU A 126 -13.42 -6.82 2.42
CA LEU A 126 -13.03 -7.35 1.12
C LEU A 126 -13.73 -8.68 0.76
N SER A 127 -14.51 -9.25 1.69
CA SER A 127 -15.32 -10.45 1.45
C SER A 127 -16.68 -10.12 0.82
N LYS A 128 -17.14 -8.88 0.93
CA LYS A 128 -18.43 -8.45 0.39
C LYS A 128 -18.33 -8.02 -1.07
N PRO A 129 -19.36 -8.27 -1.88
CA PRO A 129 -19.47 -7.68 -3.20
C PRO A 129 -19.44 -6.15 -3.12
N SER A 130 -18.83 -5.51 -4.12
CA SER A 130 -18.93 -4.06 -4.27
C SER A 130 -20.26 -3.69 -4.96
N ASP A 131 -20.86 -2.57 -4.55
CA ASP A 131 -22.05 -2.00 -5.21
C ASP A 131 -21.72 -1.27 -6.51
N VAL A 132 -20.44 -1.15 -6.84
CA VAL A 132 -19.92 -0.50 -8.06
C VAL A 132 -19.02 -1.45 -8.83
N ASP A 133 -18.73 -1.10 -10.10
CA ASP A 133 -17.82 -1.85 -10.94
C ASP A 133 -16.44 -1.96 -10.29
N VAL A 134 -15.89 -3.17 -10.25
CA VAL A 134 -14.55 -3.43 -9.74
C VAL A 134 -13.61 -3.77 -10.88
N ILE A 135 -12.64 -2.90 -11.07
CA ILE A 135 -11.51 -3.14 -11.99
C ILE A 135 -10.35 -3.74 -11.18
N ARG A 136 -9.68 -4.75 -11.73
CA ARG A 136 -8.55 -5.37 -11.05
C ARG A 136 -7.25 -5.11 -11.80
N GLY A 137 -6.32 -4.48 -11.10
CA GLY A 137 -4.93 -4.38 -11.50
C GLY A 137 -4.27 -5.77 -11.52
N ARG A 138 -3.20 -5.89 -12.28
CA ARG A 138 -2.48 -7.16 -12.50
C ARG A 138 -1.09 -7.18 -11.89
N THR A 139 -0.54 -6.00 -11.62
CA THR A 139 0.82 -5.86 -11.09
C THR A 139 0.88 -6.37 -9.65
N THR A 140 1.71 -7.36 -9.43
CA THR A 140 1.91 -7.97 -8.11
C THR A 140 2.89 -7.16 -7.26
N LEU A 141 2.83 -7.33 -5.94
CA LEU A 141 3.78 -6.73 -5.00
C LEU A 141 5.24 -7.09 -5.36
N LYS A 142 5.47 -8.33 -5.79
CA LYS A 142 6.80 -8.81 -6.19
C LYS A 142 7.35 -8.10 -7.43
N GLU A 143 6.49 -7.79 -8.41
CA GLU A 143 6.88 -7.04 -9.60
C GLU A 143 7.24 -5.60 -9.25
N VAL A 144 6.44 -4.95 -8.41
CA VAL A 144 6.74 -3.60 -7.91
C VAL A 144 8.10 -3.56 -7.22
N PHE A 145 8.37 -4.49 -6.31
CA PHE A 145 9.65 -4.49 -5.57
C PHE A 145 10.85 -4.86 -6.44
N ARG A 146 10.68 -5.73 -7.42
CA ARG A 146 11.74 -6.03 -8.39
C ARG A 146 12.12 -4.79 -9.21
N SER A 147 11.13 -4.03 -9.66
CA SER A 147 11.38 -2.78 -10.39
C SER A 147 12.10 -1.76 -9.51
N ALA A 148 11.61 -1.52 -8.30
CA ALA A 148 12.21 -0.58 -7.37
C ALA A 148 13.64 -0.97 -6.97
N THR A 149 13.91 -2.26 -6.76
CA THR A 149 15.25 -2.73 -6.38
C THR A 149 16.22 -2.83 -7.56
N ALA A 150 15.76 -2.90 -8.79
CA ALA A 150 16.62 -2.83 -9.98
C ALA A 150 17.28 -1.46 -10.12
N GLU A 151 16.60 -0.39 -9.70
CA GLU A 151 17.12 0.98 -9.69
C GLU A 151 18.14 1.23 -8.55
N MET A 152 18.25 0.29 -7.59
CA MET A 152 19.20 0.37 -6.46
C MET A 152 20.59 -0.15 -6.81
N ARG A 153 20.80 -0.74 -7.98
CA ARG A 153 22.08 -1.32 -8.45
C ARG A 153 22.83 -0.31 -9.29
#